data_7ba7a62cdf41893e3053010f1beeaacf
#
_entry.id   7ba7a62cdf41893e3053010f1beeaacf
#
_cell.length_a   1.000
_cell.length_b   1.000
_cell.length_c   1.000
_cell.angle_alpha   90.00
_cell.angle_beta   90.00
_cell.angle_gamma   90.00
#
_symmetry.space_group_name_H-M   'P 1'
#
loop_
_entity.id
_entity.type
_entity.pdbx_description
1 polymer ?
#
loop_
_entity_poly.entity_id
_entity_poly.type
_entity_poly.pdbx_seq_one_letter_code
_entity_poly.pdbx_strand_id
1 'polypeptide(L)'
;MIGYQINLYKKLINSEVIIMKLSARNQLKGKVVSINNGAVNSIVSIDIGGGNIITATISCAAVEELNLKVGSDAYAVIKATNVMVGIDE
;
A
#
# COMPACT_ATOMS: atom_id res chain seq x y z
N MET A 1 -17.25 0.07 9.19
CA MET A 1 -17.01 0.06 9.25
C MET A 1 -16.82 -0.17 9.18
N ILE A 2 -17.09 -0.23 8.72
CA ILE A 2 -16.93 -0.33 8.56
C ILE A 2 -16.53 -0.87 8.37
N GLY A 3 -16.68 -1.03 7.92
CA GLY A 3 -16.31 -1.38 7.85
C GLY A 3 -15.93 -1.97 7.43
N TYR A 4 -16.17 -2.26 6.90
CA TYR A 4 -15.88 -2.54 6.55
C TYR A 4 -15.99 -2.87 6.17
N GLN A 5 -16.32 -2.84 5.88
CA GLN A 5 -16.54 -2.68 5.48
C GLN A 5 -16.64 -2.54 5.07
N ILE A 6 -16.99 -2.51 4.80
CA ILE A 6 -17.26 -2.10 4.32
C ILE A 6 -17.26 -2.14 3.74
N ASN A 7 -17.63 -2.31 3.52
CA ASN A 7 -17.73 -2.10 2.93
C ASN A 7 -17.63 -1.94 2.45
N LEU A 8 -17.76 -2.02 2.36
CA LEU A 8 -17.88 -1.62 1.88
C LEU A 8 -17.64 -1.24 1.11
N TYR A 9 -17.78 -1.21 0.72
CA TYR A 9 -17.74 -0.54 0.06
C TYR A 9 -18.09 0.25 -0.54
N LYS A 10 -18.33 0.33 -0.57
CA LYS A 10 -18.95 1.13 -1.14
C LYS A 10 -18.33 2.14 -1.92
N LYS A 11 -18.60 2.48 -2.90
CA LYS A 11 -17.96 3.29 -3.69
C LYS A 11 -18.78 4.33 -4.26
N LEU A 12 -18.45 5.50 -4.17
CA LEU A 12 -19.18 6.50 -4.68
C LEU A 12 -18.77 6.92 -5.93
N ILE A 13 -19.48 7.60 -6.65
CA ILE A 13 -19.23 7.84 -7.93
C ILE A 13 -18.26 8.85 -8.13
N ASN A 14 -18.40 9.98 -7.78
CA ASN A 14 -17.51 10.95 -8.15
C ASN A 14 -16.73 11.36 -7.06
N SER A 15 -17.17 11.57 -6.02
CA SER A 15 -16.32 11.90 -5.00
C SER A 15 -16.17 10.76 -4.18
N GLU A 16 -15.23 9.97 -4.48
CA GLU A 16 -15.06 8.82 -3.82
C GLU A 16 -14.58 8.99 -2.48
N VAL A 17 -15.12 8.34 -1.53
CA VAL A 17 -14.57 8.26 -0.21
C VAL A 17 -14.05 6.89 -0.07
N ILE A 18 -12.75 6.76 -0.03
CA ILE A 18 -12.15 5.47 0.07
C ILE A 18 -11.86 5.19 1.51
N ILE A 19 -12.48 4.14 2.04
CA ILE A 19 -12.29 3.76 3.41
C ILE A 19 -11.54 2.47 3.45
N MET A 20 -10.40 2.47 4.12
CA MET A 20 -9.61 1.30 4.27
C MET A 20 -9.66 0.86 5.71
N LYS A 21 -10.19 -0.31 5.94
CA LYS A 21 -10.28 -0.88 7.27
C LYS A 21 -9.50 -2.17 7.31
N LEU A 22 -8.38 -2.14 7.98
CA LEU A 22 -7.49 -3.27 8.04
C LEU A 22 -7.09 -3.53 9.47
N SER A 23 -6.71 -4.76 9.75
CA SER A 23 -6.20 -5.08 11.08
C SER A 23 -4.78 -4.59 11.27
N ALA A 24 -4.09 -4.24 10.20
CA ALA A 24 -2.73 -3.74 10.30
C ALA A 24 -2.74 -2.37 10.98
N ARG A 25 -1.74 -2.15 11.81
CA ARG A 25 -1.66 -0.91 12.56
C ARG A 25 -0.87 0.16 11.88
N ASN A 26 -0.06 -0.21 10.90
CA ASN A 26 0.79 0.74 10.21
C ASN A 26 0.34 0.90 8.78
N GLN A 27 -0.17 2.08 8.45
CA GLN A 27 -0.67 2.38 7.11
C GLN A 27 -0.07 3.71 6.71
N LEU A 28 0.93 3.66 5.83
CA LEU A 28 1.68 4.84 5.46
C LEU A 28 1.36 5.22 4.02
N LYS A 29 0.73 6.36 3.85
CA LYS A 29 0.35 6.81 2.52
C LYS A 29 1.55 7.39 1.80
N GLY A 30 1.68 7.09 0.54
CA GLY A 30 2.76 7.61 -0.28
C GLY A 30 2.47 7.49 -1.76
N LYS A 31 3.52 7.61 -2.53
CA LYS A 31 3.46 7.51 -3.99
C LYS A 31 4.33 6.37 -4.47
N VAL A 32 3.83 5.61 -5.42
CA VAL A 32 4.62 4.58 -6.06
C VAL A 32 5.68 5.25 -6.91
N VAL A 33 6.94 4.94 -6.66
CA VAL A 33 8.05 5.53 -7.41
C VAL A 33 8.72 4.53 -8.33
N SER A 34 8.55 3.24 -8.12
CA SER A 34 9.06 2.23 -9.05
C SER A 34 8.30 0.94 -8.93
N ILE A 35 8.22 0.22 -10.02
CA ILE A 35 7.63 -1.11 -10.09
C ILE A 35 8.54 -1.96 -10.95
N ASN A 36 9.12 -3.00 -10.35
CA ASN A 36 9.93 -3.94 -11.08
C ASN A 36 9.20 -5.27 -11.14
N ASN A 37 8.74 -5.64 -12.32
CA ASN A 37 7.98 -6.85 -12.50
C ASN A 37 8.92 -8.02 -12.75
N GLY A 38 8.74 -9.07 -11.95
CA GLY A 38 9.38 -10.35 -12.20
C GLY A 38 8.41 -11.28 -12.91
N ALA A 39 8.70 -12.56 -12.89
CA ALA A 39 7.85 -13.54 -13.55
C ALA A 39 6.54 -13.73 -12.80
N VAL A 40 6.57 -13.71 -11.49
CA VAL A 40 5.39 -13.94 -10.67
C VAL A 40 5.19 -12.79 -9.68
N ASN A 41 6.27 -12.29 -9.13
CA ASN A 41 6.22 -11.23 -8.13
C ASN A 41 6.81 -9.94 -8.65
N SER A 42 6.35 -8.86 -8.10
CA SER A 42 6.84 -7.52 -8.44
C SER A 42 7.37 -6.84 -7.20
N ILE A 43 8.37 -6.00 -7.37
CA ILE A 43 8.90 -5.20 -6.29
C ILE A 43 8.41 -3.77 -6.50
N VAL A 44 7.66 -3.27 -5.54
CA VAL A 44 7.06 -1.95 -5.61
C VAL A 44 7.67 -1.08 -4.54
N SER A 45 8.14 0.09 -4.92
CA SER A 45 8.71 1.05 -3.97
C SER A 45 7.76 2.22 -3.81
N ILE A 46 7.50 2.58 -2.57
CA ILE A 46 6.56 3.65 -2.23
C ILE A 46 7.31 4.70 -1.44
N ASP A 47 7.29 5.92 -1.94
CA ASP A 47 7.89 7.05 -1.27
C ASP A 47 6.87 7.60 -0.28
N ILE A 48 7.15 7.49 1.00
CA ILE A 48 6.22 7.92 2.04
C ILE A 48 6.59 9.29 2.60
N GLY A 49 7.56 9.97 1.97
CA GLY A 49 7.93 11.30 2.37
C GLY A 49 9.16 11.31 3.27
N GLY A 50 9.76 12.47 3.42
CA GLY A 50 10.91 12.63 4.29
C GLY A 50 12.14 11.86 3.86
N GLY A 51 12.21 11.47 2.60
CA GLY A 51 13.30 10.67 2.09
C GLY A 51 13.19 9.19 2.40
N ASN A 52 12.02 8.74 2.82
CA ASN A 52 11.81 7.35 3.20
C ASN A 52 11.09 6.58 2.12
N ILE A 53 11.62 5.41 1.78
CA ILE A 53 11.04 4.55 0.76
C ILE A 53 10.72 3.21 1.40
N ILE A 54 9.50 2.75 1.20
CA ILE A 54 9.08 1.42 1.65
C ILE A 54 9.04 0.52 0.44
N THR A 55 9.69 -0.61 0.52
CA THR A 55 9.74 -1.56 -0.58
C THR A 55 8.89 -2.77 -0.24
N ALA A 56 8.02 -3.14 -1.16
CA ALA A 56 7.11 -4.26 -0.97
C ALA A 56 7.27 -5.25 -2.11
N THR A 57 7.19 -6.53 -1.78
CA THR A 57 7.12 -7.58 -2.80
C THR A 57 5.70 -8.10 -2.81
N ILE A 58 5.03 -7.93 -3.93
CA ILE A 58 3.66 -8.42 -4.10
C ILE A 58 3.58 -9.16 -5.42
N SER A 59 2.50 -9.87 -5.64
CA SER A 59 2.36 -10.62 -6.89
C SER A 59 2.14 -9.65 -8.05
N CYS A 60 2.56 -10.07 -9.25
CA CYS A 60 2.27 -9.27 -10.44
C CYS A 60 0.77 -9.14 -10.63
N ALA A 61 0.00 -10.17 -10.26
CA ALA A 61 -1.45 -10.10 -10.34
C ALA A 61 -2.00 -8.99 -9.43
N ALA A 62 -1.42 -8.82 -8.24
CA ALA A 62 -1.85 -7.77 -7.34
C ALA A 62 -1.56 -6.37 -7.92
N VAL A 63 -0.43 -6.21 -8.58
CA VAL A 63 -0.10 -4.95 -9.23
C VAL A 63 -1.20 -4.59 -10.24
N GLU A 64 -1.64 -5.59 -11.02
CA GLU A 64 -2.68 -5.36 -11.99
C GLU A 64 -4.03 -5.10 -11.35
N GLU A 65 -4.39 -5.88 -10.36
CA GLU A 65 -5.68 -5.73 -9.70
C GLU A 65 -5.81 -4.38 -9.02
N LEU A 66 -4.72 -3.90 -8.44
CA LEU A 66 -4.72 -2.60 -7.79
C LEU A 66 -4.45 -1.47 -8.77
N ASN A 67 -4.20 -1.82 -10.03
CA ASN A 67 -3.94 -0.84 -11.09
C ASN A 67 -2.81 0.11 -10.69
N LEU A 68 -1.72 -0.45 -10.14
CA LEU A 68 -0.62 0.37 -9.69
C LEU A 68 0.25 0.82 -10.83
N LYS A 69 0.64 2.07 -10.81
CA LYS A 69 1.55 2.65 -11.78
C LYS A 69 2.48 3.58 -11.05
N VAL A 70 3.61 3.87 -11.63
CA VAL A 70 4.50 4.90 -11.08
C VAL A 70 3.71 6.20 -11.01
N GLY A 71 3.72 6.82 -9.86
CA GLY A 71 2.93 8.03 -9.60
C GLY A 71 1.60 7.78 -8.91
N SER A 72 1.16 6.52 -8.81
CA SER A 72 -0.08 6.20 -8.10
C SER A 72 0.04 6.50 -6.63
N ASP A 73 -1.07 6.93 -6.04
CA ASP A 73 -1.17 6.97 -4.60
C ASP A 73 -1.34 5.56 -4.07
N ALA A 74 -0.67 5.24 -3.01
CA ALA A 74 -0.75 3.90 -2.44
C ALA A 74 -0.44 3.97 -0.95
N TYR A 75 -0.80 2.91 -0.24
CA TYR A 75 -0.47 2.81 1.18
C TYR A 75 0.48 1.64 1.36
N ALA A 76 1.53 1.86 2.14
CA ALA A 76 2.34 0.76 2.64
C ALA A 76 1.66 0.28 3.92
N VAL A 77 1.17 -0.95 3.89
CA VAL A 77 0.41 -1.52 5.00
C VAL A 77 1.28 -2.58 5.66
N ILE A 78 1.60 -2.39 6.92
CA ILE A 78 2.54 -3.26 7.59
C ILE A 78 1.96 -3.73 8.90
N LYS A 79 1.85 -5.05 9.04
CA LYS A 79 1.39 -5.61 10.30
C LYS A 79 2.41 -5.31 11.38
N ALA A 80 1.93 -4.98 12.58
CA ALA A 80 2.82 -4.63 13.67
C ALA A 80 3.81 -5.73 13.99
N THR A 81 3.43 -6.98 13.82
CA THR A 81 4.30 -8.10 14.09
C THR A 81 5.43 -8.24 13.07
N ASN A 82 5.36 -7.51 11.97
CA ASN A 82 6.41 -7.56 10.95
C ASN A 82 7.36 -6.38 11.00
N VAL A 83 7.17 -5.49 11.95
CA VAL A 83 8.05 -4.33 12.06
C VAL A 83 9.16 -4.64 13.04
N MET A 84 10.38 -4.40 12.63
CA MET A 84 11.54 -4.55 13.48
C MET A 84 12.02 -3.17 13.91
N VAL A 85 12.73 -3.12 15.00
CA VAL A 85 13.22 -1.87 15.53
C VAL A 85 14.73 -1.88 15.53
N GLY A 86 15.32 -0.79 15.09
CA GLY A 86 16.76 -0.62 15.12
C GLY A 86 17.13 0.73 15.70
N ILE A 87 18.32 0.85 16.20
CA ILE A 87 18.88 2.10 16.67
C ILE A 87 20.31 2.21 16.21
N ASP A 88 20.84 3.42 16.24
CA ASP A 88 22.26 3.62 15.97
C ASP A 88 23.03 3.27 17.23
N GLU A 89 24.21 2.73 17.04
CA GLU A 89 25.10 2.45 18.15
C GLU A 89 26.04 3.60 18.43
#